data_0607865c38e1ed73a70e7fd0617102ec
#
_entry.id   0607865c38e1ed73a70e7fd0617102ec
#
_cell.length_a   1.000
_cell.length_b   1.000
_cell.length_c   1.000
_cell.angle_alpha   90.00
_cell.angle_beta   90.00
_cell.angle_gamma   90.00
#
_symmetry.space_group_name_H-M   'P 1'
#
loop_
_entity.id
_entity.type
_entity.pdbx_description
1 polymer ?
#
loop_
_entity_poly.entity_id
_entity_poly.type
_entity_poly.pdbx_seq_one_letter_code
_entity_poly.pdbx_strand_id
1 'polypeptide(L)'
;MRALHAALLIAMPLAAVACKPPVQMTPPPAGATAAEVALSGASVLIGTGDIAVCNSYGDEATAVLVDSVLRADSAAKVHDEVFTLGDNAYPNGSASDFALCFAPSWGDSTKLIMKNIRPAPGNHEHLSNGASPYYQYFGSHAGPSTKGYYSYNVGAWHAIVLNSEIVVNSGFTDAERKAQEDWLSQDLTSNTQKCTLAYWHNPRFSSGWHGTDPRLGVFWQILYDGGVDLVLNGHDHDYERFLAQTPAGIADSAGGMTEIIVGTGGGDLRGYQRTFQPNSVMRIQGHYGVLKLTLGAAEWRSAFLDVDGHVWDQTGGACH
;
A
#
# COMPACT_ATOMS: atom_id res chain seq x y z
N MET A 1 -34.28 -21.66 69.91
CA MET A 1 -34.67 -20.63 68.94
C MET A 1 -33.54 -20.46 67.98
N ARG A 2 -33.63 -21.05 66.75
CA ARG A 2 -32.62 -20.94 65.69
C ARG A 2 -33.22 -20.03 64.61
N ALA A 3 -32.60 -18.88 64.36
CA ALA A 3 -33.00 -17.98 63.31
C ALA A 3 -32.48 -18.48 61.94
N LEU A 4 -33.35 -18.76 60.98
CA LEU A 4 -33.02 -18.99 59.58
C LEU A 4 -32.78 -17.64 58.90
N HIS A 5 -31.58 -17.45 58.33
CA HIS A 5 -31.30 -16.37 57.41
C HIS A 5 -31.59 -16.85 56.00
N ALA A 6 -32.58 -16.29 55.35
CA ALA A 6 -32.89 -16.51 53.94
C ALA A 6 -31.96 -15.55 53.10
N ALA A 7 -31.12 -16.11 52.30
CA ALA A 7 -30.31 -15.37 51.32
C ALA A 7 -31.15 -15.15 50.06
N LEU A 8 -31.41 -13.89 49.72
CA LEU A 8 -32.08 -13.46 48.51
C LEU A 8 -31.07 -13.42 47.35
N LEU A 9 -31.13 -14.38 46.44
CA LEU A 9 -30.37 -14.41 45.20
C LEU A 9 -31.06 -13.49 44.18
N ILE A 10 -30.48 -12.32 43.92
CA ILE A 10 -30.88 -11.42 42.86
C ILE A 10 -30.27 -11.92 41.57
N ALA A 11 -31.03 -12.52 40.67
CA ALA A 11 -30.64 -12.86 39.32
C ALA A 11 -30.59 -11.59 38.46
N MET A 12 -29.43 -11.15 38.08
CA MET A 12 -29.25 -10.14 37.04
C MET A 12 -29.48 -10.77 35.65
N PRO A 13 -30.28 -10.12 34.79
CA PRO A 13 -30.42 -10.61 33.42
C PRO A 13 -29.13 -10.37 32.64
N LEU A 14 -28.54 -11.43 32.07
CA LEU A 14 -27.52 -11.33 31.05
C LEU A 14 -28.12 -10.66 29.82
N ALA A 15 -27.72 -9.42 29.56
CA ALA A 15 -27.98 -8.79 28.27
C ALA A 15 -27.16 -9.51 27.20
N ALA A 16 -27.80 -10.26 26.33
CA ALA A 16 -27.20 -10.81 25.15
C ALA A 16 -26.77 -9.65 24.23
N VAL A 17 -25.46 -9.42 24.14
CA VAL A 17 -24.88 -8.56 23.11
C VAL A 17 -25.10 -9.29 21.79
N ALA A 18 -26.09 -8.86 21.01
CA ALA A 18 -26.30 -9.35 19.67
C ALA A 18 -25.11 -8.88 18.81
N CYS A 19 -24.22 -9.83 18.45
CA CYS A 19 -23.26 -9.58 17.38
C CYS A 19 -24.01 -9.22 16.11
N LYS A 20 -23.87 -7.96 15.64
CA LYS A 20 -24.32 -7.61 14.30
C LYS A 20 -23.59 -8.50 13.29
N PRO A 21 -24.32 -9.14 12.36
CA PRO A 21 -23.66 -9.88 11.29
C PRO A 21 -22.77 -8.92 10.49
N PRO A 22 -21.63 -9.42 9.91
CA PRO A 22 -20.81 -8.62 9.04
C PRO A 22 -21.67 -8.06 7.91
N VAL A 23 -21.57 -6.76 7.67
CA VAL A 23 -22.26 -6.11 6.55
C VAL A 23 -21.65 -6.69 5.28
N GLN A 24 -22.37 -7.58 4.61
CA GLN A 24 -22.07 -7.95 3.23
C GLN A 24 -22.34 -6.70 2.39
N MET A 25 -21.26 -6.02 1.99
CA MET A 25 -21.37 -4.93 1.02
C MET A 25 -21.60 -5.56 -0.34
N THR A 26 -22.75 -5.32 -0.92
CA THR A 26 -23.00 -5.62 -2.33
C THR A 26 -22.15 -4.65 -3.17
N PRO A 27 -21.46 -5.13 -4.22
CA PRO A 27 -20.76 -4.24 -5.13
C PRO A 27 -21.74 -3.19 -5.71
N PRO A 28 -21.28 -1.97 -6.00
CA PRO A 28 -22.10 -1.00 -6.69
C PRO A 28 -22.54 -1.56 -8.05
N PRO A 29 -23.72 -1.21 -8.56
CA PRO A 29 -24.24 -1.76 -9.82
C PRO A 29 -23.24 -1.50 -10.95
N ALA A 30 -22.96 -2.53 -11.73
CA ALA A 30 -22.15 -2.45 -12.94
C ALA A 30 -22.75 -1.35 -13.85
N GLY A 31 -21.95 -0.31 -14.10
CA GLY A 31 -22.39 0.82 -14.96
C GLY A 31 -22.27 2.20 -14.31
N ALA A 32 -21.92 2.33 -13.04
CA ALA A 32 -21.53 3.60 -12.47
C ALA A 32 -20.07 3.92 -12.89
N THR A 33 -19.87 4.38 -14.12
CA THR A 33 -18.77 5.30 -14.40
C THR A 33 -19.09 6.55 -13.59
N ALA A 34 -18.62 6.58 -12.33
CA ALA A 34 -18.52 7.85 -11.63
C ALA A 34 -17.63 8.70 -12.55
N ALA A 35 -18.23 9.73 -13.18
CA ALA A 35 -17.45 10.73 -13.86
C ALA A 35 -16.46 11.26 -12.81
N GLU A 36 -15.22 10.80 -12.90
CA GLU A 36 -14.14 11.24 -12.04
C GLU A 36 -14.06 12.74 -12.29
N VAL A 37 -14.52 13.55 -11.34
CA VAL A 37 -14.39 15.01 -11.44
C VAL A 37 -12.89 15.24 -11.50
N ALA A 38 -12.39 15.49 -12.71
CA ALA A 38 -10.98 15.66 -12.96
C ALA A 38 -10.45 16.78 -12.08
N LEU A 39 -9.55 16.49 -11.17
CA LEU A 39 -8.84 17.48 -10.41
C LEU A 39 -7.97 18.25 -11.42
N SER A 40 -8.18 19.56 -11.51
CA SER A 40 -7.45 20.39 -12.49
C SER A 40 -5.94 20.31 -12.23
N GLY A 41 -5.18 19.93 -13.27
CA GLY A 41 -3.71 19.81 -13.17
C GLY A 41 -3.22 18.65 -12.31
N ALA A 42 -4.07 17.66 -12.03
CA ALA A 42 -3.68 16.50 -11.26
C ALA A 42 -2.69 15.60 -12.02
N SER A 43 -1.85 14.92 -11.25
CA SER A 43 -1.02 13.81 -11.70
C SER A 43 -1.65 12.48 -11.26
N VAL A 44 -1.29 11.40 -11.91
CA VAL A 44 -1.73 10.06 -11.56
C VAL A 44 -0.54 9.25 -11.03
N LEU A 45 -0.75 8.52 -9.94
CA LEU A 45 0.17 7.53 -9.42
C LEU A 45 -0.60 6.21 -9.32
N ILE A 46 -0.18 5.18 -10.08
CA ILE A 46 -0.91 3.91 -10.18
C ILE A 46 0.02 2.73 -9.91
N GLY A 47 -0.45 1.71 -9.22
CA GLY A 47 0.36 0.51 -8.98
C GLY A 47 -0.23 -0.43 -7.94
N THR A 48 0.58 -1.40 -7.54
CA THR A 48 0.27 -2.45 -6.57
C THR A 48 1.58 -3.06 -6.05
N GLY A 49 1.51 -3.96 -5.09
CA GLY A 49 2.62 -4.84 -4.68
C GLY A 49 2.34 -6.29 -5.00
N ASP A 50 3.30 -7.17 -4.64
CA ASP A 50 3.13 -8.62 -4.66
C ASP A 50 2.78 -9.14 -6.06
N ILE A 51 3.71 -8.96 -7.01
CA ILE A 51 3.38 -8.88 -8.44
C ILE A 51 3.62 -10.22 -9.15
N ALA A 52 4.84 -10.49 -9.60
CA ALA A 52 5.04 -11.46 -10.66
C ALA A 52 5.32 -12.87 -10.14
N VAL A 53 4.36 -13.76 -10.29
CA VAL A 53 4.49 -15.20 -10.05
C VAL A 53 4.45 -15.92 -11.40
N CYS A 54 5.53 -16.64 -11.76
CA CYS A 54 5.57 -17.38 -13.01
C CYS A 54 4.38 -18.35 -13.15
N ASN A 55 3.76 -18.37 -14.31
CA ASN A 55 2.56 -19.15 -14.65
C ASN A 55 1.28 -18.76 -13.86
N SER A 56 1.26 -17.59 -13.23
CA SER A 56 0.04 -16.92 -12.78
C SER A 56 -0.48 -16.03 -13.92
N TYR A 57 -1.77 -15.69 -13.89
CA TYR A 57 -2.32 -14.72 -14.83
C TYR A 57 -2.53 -13.34 -14.18
N GLY A 58 -2.37 -13.26 -12.86
CA GLY A 58 -2.70 -12.05 -12.09
C GLY A 58 -1.82 -10.87 -12.47
N ASP A 59 -0.53 -11.08 -12.59
CA ASP A 59 0.43 -10.05 -12.95
C ASP A 59 0.32 -9.60 -14.41
N GLU A 60 -0.01 -10.50 -15.35
CA GLU A 60 -0.31 -10.10 -16.72
C GLU A 60 -1.57 -9.24 -16.80
N ALA A 61 -2.61 -9.62 -16.05
CA ALA A 61 -3.88 -8.90 -16.06
C ALA A 61 -3.74 -7.51 -15.41
N THR A 62 -3.03 -7.39 -14.29
CA THR A 62 -2.75 -6.10 -13.65
C THR A 62 -1.83 -5.23 -14.50
N ALA A 63 -0.85 -5.81 -15.19
CA ALA A 63 0.00 -5.08 -16.13
C ALA A 63 -0.80 -4.49 -17.30
N VAL A 64 -1.77 -5.25 -17.85
CA VAL A 64 -2.68 -4.77 -18.90
C VAL A 64 -3.55 -3.63 -18.38
N LEU A 65 -4.08 -3.76 -17.16
CA LEU A 65 -4.90 -2.72 -16.54
C LEU A 65 -4.11 -1.41 -16.35
N VAL A 66 -2.90 -1.48 -15.79
CA VAL A 66 -2.01 -0.32 -15.61
C VAL A 66 -1.68 0.32 -16.97
N ASP A 67 -1.23 -0.47 -17.95
CA ASP A 67 -0.88 0.05 -19.29
C ASP A 67 -2.06 0.73 -19.97
N SER A 68 -3.29 0.20 -19.79
CA SER A 68 -4.50 0.81 -20.34
C SER A 68 -4.79 2.19 -19.75
N VAL A 69 -4.62 2.34 -18.44
CA VAL A 69 -4.77 3.63 -17.74
C VAL A 69 -3.70 4.61 -18.21
N LEU A 70 -2.43 4.20 -18.22
CA LEU A 70 -1.32 5.05 -18.69
C LEU A 70 -1.51 5.54 -20.14
N ARG A 71 -2.03 4.71 -21.03
CA ARG A 71 -2.33 5.11 -22.41
C ARG A 71 -3.46 6.13 -22.48
N ALA A 72 -4.51 5.95 -21.70
CA ALA A 72 -5.62 6.88 -21.63
C ALA A 72 -5.18 8.25 -21.07
N ASP A 73 -4.43 8.24 -19.98
CA ASP A 73 -3.91 9.42 -19.32
C ASP A 73 -2.86 10.15 -20.19
N SER A 74 -2.00 9.41 -20.90
CA SER A 74 -1.06 9.96 -21.89
C SER A 74 -1.79 10.68 -23.04
N ALA A 75 -2.89 10.11 -23.55
CA ALA A 75 -3.73 10.75 -24.56
C ALA A 75 -4.38 12.04 -24.04
N ALA A 76 -4.70 12.09 -22.74
CA ALA A 76 -5.22 13.28 -22.05
C ALA A 76 -4.11 14.27 -21.59
N LYS A 77 -2.83 13.93 -21.80
CA LYS A 77 -1.64 14.69 -21.34
C LYS A 77 -1.57 14.84 -19.82
N VAL A 78 -2.01 13.82 -19.10
CA VAL A 78 -1.82 13.69 -17.66
C VAL A 78 -0.41 13.19 -17.40
N HIS A 79 0.23 13.68 -16.33
CA HIS A 79 1.52 13.17 -15.88
C HIS A 79 1.31 11.94 -15.00
N ASP A 80 1.92 10.82 -15.37
CA ASP A 80 1.74 9.54 -14.70
C ASP A 80 3.07 9.01 -14.17
N GLU A 81 3.03 8.39 -12.99
CA GLU A 81 4.08 7.54 -12.44
C GLU A 81 3.48 6.20 -12.01
N VAL A 82 4.29 5.15 -12.04
CA VAL A 82 3.89 3.80 -11.64
C VAL A 82 4.67 3.41 -10.40
N PHE A 83 3.99 3.09 -9.31
CA PHE A 83 4.64 2.56 -8.11
C PHE A 83 4.57 1.04 -8.05
N THR A 84 5.54 0.42 -7.37
CA THR A 84 5.39 -0.95 -6.87
C THR A 84 5.70 -0.99 -5.38
N LEU A 85 4.99 -1.85 -4.65
CA LEU A 85 5.07 -1.94 -3.18
C LEU A 85 5.92 -3.15 -2.72
N GLY A 86 6.91 -3.53 -3.49
CA GLY A 86 7.77 -4.66 -3.19
C GLY A 86 7.21 -6.01 -3.65
N ASP A 87 8.01 -7.04 -3.46
CA ASP A 87 7.78 -8.39 -3.95
C ASP A 87 7.42 -8.37 -5.44
N ASN A 88 8.32 -7.76 -6.21
CA ASN A 88 8.12 -7.54 -7.64
C ASN A 88 8.22 -8.83 -8.44
N ALA A 89 9.10 -9.76 -8.02
CA ALA A 89 9.35 -11.02 -8.73
C ALA A 89 9.52 -12.20 -7.76
N TYR A 90 8.59 -13.14 -7.81
CA TYR A 90 8.59 -14.35 -7.00
C TYR A 90 9.33 -15.53 -7.68
N PRO A 91 9.84 -16.55 -6.89
CA PRO A 91 9.69 -16.63 -5.42
C PRO A 91 10.81 -15.95 -4.63
N ASN A 92 11.89 -15.48 -5.23
CA ASN A 92 13.08 -15.05 -4.50
C ASN A 92 13.66 -13.71 -4.97
N GLY A 93 13.00 -12.99 -5.87
CA GLY A 93 13.55 -11.77 -6.47
C GLY A 93 14.88 -12.02 -7.19
N SER A 94 15.11 -13.22 -7.70
CA SER A 94 16.33 -13.59 -8.42
C SER A 94 16.35 -13.00 -9.83
N ALA A 95 17.51 -12.94 -10.46
CA ALA A 95 17.62 -12.49 -11.86
C ALA A 95 16.78 -13.35 -12.81
N SER A 96 16.62 -14.64 -12.51
CA SER A 96 15.73 -15.53 -13.27
C SER A 96 14.25 -15.21 -13.04
N ASP A 97 13.85 -14.87 -11.81
CA ASP A 97 12.47 -14.50 -11.50
C ASP A 97 12.10 -13.19 -12.21
N PHE A 98 12.97 -12.20 -12.19
CA PHE A 98 12.78 -10.99 -12.99
C PHE A 98 12.69 -11.28 -14.50
N ALA A 99 13.58 -12.11 -15.02
CA ALA A 99 13.60 -12.40 -16.47
C ALA A 99 12.42 -13.25 -16.94
N LEU A 100 11.94 -14.19 -16.13
CA LEU A 100 10.95 -15.19 -16.55
C LEU A 100 9.53 -14.86 -16.09
N CYS A 101 9.37 -14.11 -14.98
CA CYS A 101 8.05 -13.81 -14.41
C CYS A 101 7.69 -12.33 -14.57
N PHE A 102 8.55 -11.40 -14.14
CA PHE A 102 8.26 -9.97 -14.20
C PHE A 102 8.40 -9.37 -15.61
N ALA A 103 9.47 -9.74 -16.33
CA ALA A 103 9.74 -9.17 -17.65
C ALA A 103 8.64 -9.43 -18.69
N PRO A 104 7.96 -10.60 -18.73
CA PRO A 104 6.87 -10.82 -19.69
C PRO A 104 5.60 -10.04 -19.38
N SER A 105 5.36 -9.65 -18.12
CA SER A 105 4.16 -8.96 -17.66
C SER A 105 4.40 -7.45 -17.44
N TRP A 106 4.80 -7.05 -16.26
CA TRP A 106 5.07 -5.65 -15.88
C TRP A 106 6.31 -5.07 -16.56
N GLY A 107 7.30 -5.90 -16.84
CA GLY A 107 8.55 -5.52 -17.51
C GLY A 107 8.47 -5.50 -19.04
N ASP A 108 7.33 -5.82 -19.65
CA ASP A 108 7.16 -5.84 -21.11
C ASP A 108 7.41 -4.46 -21.72
N SER A 109 8.43 -4.38 -22.57
CA SER A 109 8.88 -3.14 -23.22
C SER A 109 7.85 -2.50 -24.16
N THR A 110 6.79 -3.23 -24.51
CA THR A 110 5.67 -2.70 -25.32
C THR A 110 4.67 -1.90 -24.48
N LYS A 111 4.71 -2.06 -23.15
CA LYS A 111 3.90 -1.33 -22.19
C LYS A 111 4.60 -0.04 -21.71
N LEU A 112 3.82 0.89 -21.21
CA LEU A 112 4.33 2.17 -20.70
C LEU A 112 4.89 2.07 -19.28
N ILE A 113 4.66 0.96 -18.57
CA ILE A 113 4.98 0.78 -17.16
C ILE A 113 6.44 1.12 -16.85
N MET A 114 7.39 0.46 -17.53
CA MET A 114 8.82 0.60 -17.24
C MET A 114 9.39 2.00 -17.48
N LYS A 115 8.69 2.85 -18.23
CA LYS A 115 9.13 4.23 -18.50
C LYS A 115 8.97 5.13 -17.27
N ASN A 116 7.96 4.84 -16.46
CA ASN A 116 7.52 5.68 -15.36
C ASN A 116 7.55 4.96 -14.02
N ILE A 117 8.27 3.80 -13.93
CA ILE A 117 8.25 2.96 -12.74
C ILE A 117 9.10 3.53 -11.60
N ARG A 118 8.58 3.48 -10.39
CA ARG A 118 9.19 3.87 -9.12
C ARG A 118 9.04 2.72 -8.11
N PRO A 119 9.90 1.71 -8.18
CA PRO A 119 9.72 0.50 -7.41
C PRO A 119 10.21 0.63 -5.97
N ALA A 120 9.52 -0.06 -5.04
CA ALA A 120 10.06 -0.40 -3.72
C ALA A 120 10.54 -1.86 -3.71
N PRO A 121 11.55 -2.22 -2.91
CA PRO A 121 11.90 -3.62 -2.67
C PRO A 121 11.00 -4.24 -1.59
N GLY A 122 10.76 -5.56 -1.69
CA GLY A 122 10.10 -6.35 -0.65
C GLY A 122 11.00 -7.43 -0.08
N ASN A 123 10.44 -8.29 0.76
CA ASN A 123 11.23 -9.34 1.42
C ASN A 123 11.72 -10.41 0.45
N HIS A 124 10.96 -10.71 -0.62
CA HIS A 124 11.39 -11.68 -1.64
C HIS A 124 12.60 -11.19 -2.43
N GLU A 125 12.74 -9.91 -2.71
CA GLU A 125 13.95 -9.36 -3.31
C GLU A 125 15.19 -9.57 -2.42
N HIS A 126 15.03 -9.43 -1.11
CA HIS A 126 16.14 -9.58 -0.15
C HIS A 126 16.58 -11.04 0.08
N LEU A 127 15.82 -12.04 -0.40
CA LEU A 127 16.26 -13.44 -0.43
C LEU A 127 17.41 -13.67 -1.42
N SER A 128 17.59 -12.79 -2.40
CA SER A 128 18.61 -12.89 -3.42
C SER A 128 19.72 -11.84 -3.23
N ASN A 129 20.79 -12.24 -2.52
CA ASN A 129 22.01 -11.46 -2.38
C ASN A 129 21.80 -9.97 -2.06
N GLY A 130 21.02 -9.68 -1.01
CA GLY A 130 20.76 -8.31 -0.57
C GLY A 130 20.02 -7.46 -1.62
N ALA A 131 19.08 -8.07 -2.33
CA ALA A 131 18.29 -7.48 -3.41
C ALA A 131 19.12 -7.03 -4.64
N SER A 132 20.34 -7.58 -4.83
CA SER A 132 21.18 -7.21 -5.97
C SER A 132 20.51 -7.37 -7.34
N PRO A 133 19.74 -8.45 -7.63
CA PRO A 133 19.03 -8.57 -8.91
C PRO A 133 17.96 -7.48 -9.12
N TYR A 134 17.27 -7.05 -8.08
CA TYR A 134 16.32 -5.95 -8.12
C TYR A 134 16.99 -4.63 -8.56
N TYR A 135 18.13 -4.28 -7.94
CA TYR A 135 18.87 -3.08 -8.30
C TYR A 135 19.42 -3.15 -9.72
N GLN A 136 19.85 -4.34 -10.17
CA GLN A 136 20.33 -4.54 -11.54
C GLN A 136 19.21 -4.43 -12.57
N TYR A 137 18.02 -4.94 -12.25
CA TYR A 137 16.86 -4.92 -13.15
C TYR A 137 16.30 -3.51 -13.33
N PHE A 138 16.01 -2.83 -12.24
CA PHE A 138 15.41 -1.50 -12.27
C PHE A 138 16.41 -0.37 -12.50
N GLY A 139 17.68 -0.58 -12.25
CA GLY A 139 18.72 0.44 -12.45
C GLY A 139 18.43 1.72 -11.66
N SER A 140 18.48 2.85 -12.35
CA SER A 140 18.21 4.17 -11.72
C SER A 140 16.79 4.36 -11.21
N HIS A 141 15.83 3.59 -11.68
CA HIS A 141 14.44 3.65 -11.18
C HIS A 141 14.32 3.21 -9.71
N ALA A 142 15.21 2.32 -9.25
CA ALA A 142 15.27 1.86 -7.86
C ALA A 142 15.97 2.84 -6.89
N GLY A 143 16.27 4.06 -7.35
CA GLY A 143 17.04 5.02 -6.58
C GLY A 143 18.53 4.66 -6.48
N PRO A 144 19.26 5.18 -5.48
CA PRO A 144 20.66 4.84 -5.24
C PRO A 144 20.84 3.34 -4.99
N SER A 145 21.77 2.70 -5.72
CA SER A 145 22.03 1.28 -5.60
C SER A 145 22.32 0.87 -4.15
N THR A 146 21.80 -0.29 -3.75
CA THR A 146 21.91 -0.90 -2.42
C THR A 146 21.11 -0.28 -1.30
N LYS A 147 20.45 0.87 -1.48
CA LYS A 147 19.63 1.51 -0.45
C LYS A 147 18.16 1.10 -0.53
N GLY A 148 17.54 1.16 -1.72
CA GLY A 148 16.13 0.88 -1.93
C GLY A 148 15.20 1.92 -1.28
N TYR A 149 15.73 3.09 -0.86
CA TYR A 149 14.95 4.22 -0.42
C TYR A 149 15.39 5.51 -1.15
N TYR A 150 14.43 6.30 -1.55
CA TYR A 150 14.60 7.52 -2.32
C TYR A 150 13.31 8.34 -2.33
N SER A 151 13.35 9.55 -2.86
CA SER A 151 12.17 10.39 -3.05
C SER A 151 12.14 11.01 -4.44
N TYR A 152 10.97 11.43 -4.87
CA TYR A 152 10.73 12.13 -6.13
C TYR A 152 9.46 12.97 -6.03
N ASN A 153 9.25 13.87 -6.97
CA ASN A 153 8.00 14.62 -7.05
C ASN A 153 7.13 14.10 -8.19
N VAL A 154 5.82 13.96 -7.93
CA VAL A 154 4.80 13.66 -8.92
C VAL A 154 3.76 14.78 -8.92
N GLY A 155 3.85 15.67 -9.92
CA GLY A 155 3.06 16.90 -9.91
C GLY A 155 3.35 17.77 -8.70
N ALA A 156 2.31 18.07 -7.90
CA ALA A 156 2.39 18.87 -6.68
C ALA A 156 2.65 18.04 -5.41
N TRP A 157 2.94 16.75 -5.55
CA TRP A 157 3.15 15.82 -4.45
C TRP A 157 4.61 15.43 -4.31
N HIS A 158 5.04 15.27 -3.06
CA HIS A 158 6.28 14.61 -2.72
C HIS A 158 6.02 13.13 -2.43
N ALA A 159 6.72 12.25 -3.12
CA ALA A 159 6.58 10.80 -2.97
C ALA A 159 7.89 10.21 -2.41
N ILE A 160 7.78 9.46 -1.32
CA ILE A 160 8.88 8.87 -0.58
C ILE A 160 8.79 7.35 -0.70
N VAL A 161 9.86 6.72 -1.15
CA VAL A 161 10.02 5.27 -1.19
C VAL A 161 10.92 4.84 -0.05
N LEU A 162 10.49 3.87 0.75
CA LEU A 162 11.29 3.33 1.85
C LEU A 162 11.59 1.84 1.62
N ASN A 163 12.66 1.37 2.24
CA ASN A 163 13.00 -0.04 2.30
C ASN A 163 12.70 -0.57 3.71
N SER A 164 11.52 -1.19 3.87
CA SER A 164 11.09 -1.76 5.15
C SER A 164 12.00 -2.90 5.63
N GLU A 165 12.65 -3.63 4.73
CA GLU A 165 13.55 -4.73 5.08
C GLU A 165 14.74 -4.26 5.92
N ILE A 166 15.21 -3.03 5.75
CA ILE A 166 16.24 -2.44 6.61
C ILE A 166 15.81 -2.41 8.07
N VAL A 167 14.51 -2.29 8.35
CA VAL A 167 13.95 -2.26 9.70
C VAL A 167 13.60 -3.66 10.20
N VAL A 168 12.92 -4.46 9.36
CA VAL A 168 12.32 -5.72 9.82
C VAL A 168 13.26 -6.93 9.70
N ASN A 169 14.24 -6.88 8.80
CA ASN A 169 15.18 -7.97 8.58
C ASN A 169 16.39 -7.85 9.51
N SER A 170 16.67 -8.92 10.25
CA SER A 170 17.78 -8.97 11.21
C SER A 170 19.19 -8.94 10.58
N GLY A 171 19.26 -9.06 9.25
CA GLY A 171 20.53 -8.98 8.50
C GLY A 171 21.10 -7.56 8.41
N PHE A 172 20.29 -6.53 8.68
CA PHE A 172 20.74 -5.14 8.67
C PHE A 172 21.21 -4.67 10.04
N THR A 173 22.20 -3.78 10.02
CA THR A 173 22.80 -3.18 11.21
C THR A 173 21.99 -1.99 11.73
N ASP A 174 22.16 -1.61 12.98
CA ASP A 174 21.55 -0.40 13.55
C ASP A 174 22.03 0.88 12.83
N ALA A 175 23.26 0.87 12.31
CA ALA A 175 23.78 1.99 11.53
C ALA A 175 23.04 2.16 10.18
N GLU A 176 22.68 1.06 9.50
CA GLU A 176 21.89 1.11 8.27
C GLU A 176 20.45 1.57 8.53
N ARG A 177 19.83 1.09 9.62
CA ARG A 177 18.51 1.55 10.08
C ARG A 177 18.52 3.06 10.34
N LYS A 178 19.48 3.50 11.15
CA LYS A 178 19.62 4.92 11.47
C LYS A 178 19.92 5.78 10.23
N ALA A 179 20.69 5.28 9.28
CA ALA A 179 20.99 6.01 8.05
C ALA A 179 19.72 6.26 7.20
N GLN A 180 18.78 5.32 7.15
CA GLN A 180 17.49 5.53 6.48
C GLN A 180 16.60 6.50 7.26
N GLU A 181 16.53 6.38 8.59
CA GLU A 181 15.77 7.28 9.46
C GLU A 181 16.26 8.73 9.38
N ASP A 182 17.58 8.93 9.42
CA ASP A 182 18.21 10.25 9.29
C ASP A 182 17.94 10.85 7.89
N TRP A 183 18.06 10.03 6.86
CA TRP A 183 17.75 10.44 5.50
C TRP A 183 16.26 10.85 5.36
N LEU A 184 15.34 10.03 5.89
CA LEU A 184 13.90 10.31 5.85
C LEU A 184 13.57 11.64 6.56
N SER A 185 14.12 11.86 7.74
CA SER A 185 13.93 13.11 8.51
C SER A 185 14.48 14.33 7.74
N GLN A 186 15.63 14.18 7.09
CA GLN A 186 16.23 15.23 6.28
C GLN A 186 15.42 15.52 5.01
N ASP A 187 14.94 14.48 4.34
CA ASP A 187 14.14 14.56 3.12
C ASP A 187 12.84 15.33 3.39
N LEU A 188 12.11 14.95 4.44
CA LEU A 188 10.88 15.64 4.88
C LEU A 188 11.15 17.11 5.26
N THR A 189 12.25 17.40 5.96
CA THR A 189 12.63 18.77 6.33
C THR A 189 12.95 19.64 5.09
N SER A 190 13.48 19.01 4.04
CA SER A 190 13.87 19.69 2.79
C SER A 190 12.71 19.81 1.80
N ASN A 191 11.64 19.04 2.01
CA ASN A 191 10.46 19.05 1.15
C ASN A 191 9.73 20.40 1.22
N THR A 192 9.32 20.89 0.05
CA THR A 192 8.55 22.13 -0.09
C THR A 192 7.15 21.92 -0.66
N GLN A 193 6.82 20.66 -1.03
CA GLN A 193 5.48 20.32 -1.50
C GLN A 193 4.51 20.30 -0.32
N LYS A 194 3.27 20.72 -0.55
CA LYS A 194 2.24 20.72 0.48
C LYS A 194 1.80 19.29 0.84
N CYS A 195 1.67 18.43 -0.16
CA CYS A 195 1.14 17.09 -0.01
C CYS A 195 2.27 16.07 -0.10
N THR A 196 2.26 15.09 0.78
CA THR A 196 3.30 14.05 0.83
C THR A 196 2.69 12.66 0.99
N LEU A 197 3.19 11.71 0.24
CA LEU A 197 2.90 10.29 0.43
C LEU A 197 4.19 9.50 0.61
N ALA A 198 4.10 8.39 1.35
CA ALA A 198 5.20 7.45 1.48
C ALA A 198 4.73 6.04 1.19
N TYR A 199 5.60 5.18 0.62
CA TYR A 199 5.28 3.78 0.40
C TYR A 199 6.48 2.86 0.56
N TRP A 200 6.17 1.65 1.00
CA TRP A 200 7.13 0.55 1.20
C TRP A 200 6.38 -0.78 1.30
N HIS A 201 7.08 -1.90 1.45
CA HIS A 201 6.47 -3.22 1.38
C HIS A 201 5.64 -3.60 2.62
N ASN A 202 6.27 -3.85 3.78
CA ASN A 202 5.59 -4.39 4.96
C ASN A 202 4.69 -3.35 5.65
N PRO A 203 3.39 -3.60 5.90
CA PRO A 203 2.50 -2.64 6.54
C PRO A 203 2.80 -2.48 8.05
N ARG A 204 2.55 -1.27 8.58
CA ARG A 204 2.57 -1.02 10.03
C ARG A 204 1.31 -1.55 10.70
N PHE A 205 0.15 -1.35 10.08
CA PHE A 205 -1.12 -1.89 10.52
C PHE A 205 -1.70 -2.76 9.42
N SER A 206 -2.14 -3.98 9.77
CA SER A 206 -2.78 -4.88 8.82
C SER A 206 -3.69 -5.88 9.53
N SER A 207 -4.85 -6.16 8.94
CA SER A 207 -5.71 -7.27 9.29
C SER A 207 -5.48 -8.49 8.40
N GLY A 208 -4.56 -8.42 7.44
CA GLY A 208 -4.21 -9.48 6.50
C GLY A 208 -3.47 -10.64 7.17
N TRP A 209 -3.01 -11.58 6.35
CA TRP A 209 -2.41 -12.82 6.83
C TRP A 209 -1.16 -12.62 7.69
N HIS A 210 -0.25 -11.70 7.30
CA HIS A 210 0.97 -11.41 8.02
C HIS A 210 0.73 -10.49 9.22
N GLY A 211 -0.25 -9.58 9.10
CA GLY A 211 -0.70 -8.71 10.17
C GLY A 211 0.20 -7.50 10.43
N THR A 212 -0.06 -6.87 11.54
CA THR A 212 0.62 -5.65 12.01
C THR A 212 2.08 -5.89 12.37
N ASP A 213 3.01 -5.03 11.86
CA ASP A 213 4.41 -5.04 12.27
C ASP A 213 4.78 -3.81 13.12
N PRO A 214 4.90 -3.96 14.45
CA PRO A 214 5.19 -2.85 15.35
C PRO A 214 6.59 -2.23 15.14
N ARG A 215 7.54 -2.94 14.50
CA ARG A 215 8.89 -2.45 14.23
C ARG A 215 8.88 -1.23 13.30
N LEU A 216 7.89 -1.15 12.40
CA LEU A 216 7.71 -0.03 11.47
C LEU A 216 7.12 1.23 12.12
N GLY A 217 6.85 1.19 13.42
CA GLY A 217 6.43 2.37 14.18
C GLY A 217 7.40 3.54 14.08
N VAL A 218 8.70 3.28 13.85
CA VAL A 218 9.72 4.33 13.66
C VAL A 218 9.46 5.15 12.39
N PHE A 219 9.14 4.50 11.26
CA PHE A 219 8.76 5.22 10.03
C PHE A 219 7.48 6.02 10.25
N TRP A 220 6.48 5.39 10.86
CA TRP A 220 5.22 6.05 11.15
C TRP A 220 5.37 7.31 11.99
N GLN A 221 6.25 7.28 13.01
CA GLN A 221 6.49 8.45 13.84
C GLN A 221 7.14 9.59 13.05
N ILE A 222 8.20 9.27 12.29
CA ILE A 222 8.92 10.28 11.50
C ILE A 222 8.00 10.90 10.42
N LEU A 223 7.21 10.07 9.75
CA LEU A 223 6.27 10.51 8.70
C LEU A 223 5.13 11.37 9.28
N TYR A 224 4.57 10.95 10.43
CA TYR A 224 3.53 11.72 11.12
C TYR A 224 4.03 13.09 11.59
N ASP A 225 5.21 13.14 12.20
CA ASP A 225 5.85 14.39 12.63
C ASP A 225 6.20 15.28 11.43
N GLY A 226 6.42 14.70 10.27
CA GLY A 226 6.67 15.37 8.99
C GLY A 226 5.42 15.77 8.21
N GLY A 227 4.21 15.51 8.72
CA GLY A 227 2.95 15.91 8.09
C GLY A 227 2.62 15.14 6.81
N VAL A 228 2.92 13.84 6.76
CA VAL A 228 2.61 12.97 5.60
C VAL A 228 1.12 12.62 5.59
N ASP A 229 0.50 12.64 4.41
CA ASP A 229 -0.94 12.44 4.23
C ASP A 229 -1.31 10.95 4.01
N LEU A 230 -0.51 10.23 3.21
CA LEU A 230 -0.79 8.87 2.75
C LEU A 230 0.38 7.93 2.98
N VAL A 231 0.05 6.68 3.33
CA VAL A 231 0.97 5.54 3.39
C VAL A 231 0.42 4.40 2.54
N LEU A 232 1.26 3.81 1.66
CA LEU A 232 0.88 2.66 0.84
C LEU A 232 1.78 1.48 1.16
N ASN A 233 1.20 0.28 1.25
CA ASN A 233 1.91 -0.96 1.55
C ASN A 233 1.42 -2.14 0.69
N GLY A 234 2.27 -3.16 0.54
CA GLY A 234 1.97 -4.49 0.01
C GLY A 234 2.02 -5.56 1.09
N HIS A 235 2.71 -6.68 0.80
CA HIS A 235 3.02 -7.80 1.70
C HIS A 235 1.82 -8.66 2.11
N ASP A 236 0.72 -8.07 2.55
CA ASP A 236 -0.54 -8.79 2.68
C ASP A 236 -1.26 -8.78 1.33
N HIS A 237 -1.53 -10.00 0.82
CA HIS A 237 -2.06 -10.20 -0.53
C HIS A 237 -3.57 -9.99 -0.59
N ASP A 238 -3.98 -8.79 -0.16
CA ASP A 238 -5.36 -8.30 -0.13
C ASP A 238 -5.38 -6.78 -0.34
N TYR A 239 -6.57 -6.19 -0.29
CA TYR A 239 -6.75 -4.74 -0.24
C TYR A 239 -7.36 -4.34 1.08
N GLU A 240 -6.68 -3.50 1.85
CA GLU A 240 -7.20 -2.94 3.08
C GLU A 240 -6.98 -1.43 3.16
N ARG A 241 -7.98 -0.69 3.64
CA ARG A 241 -7.86 0.74 3.89
C ARG A 241 -8.26 1.10 5.30
N PHE A 242 -7.46 1.95 5.91
CA PHE A 242 -7.66 2.47 7.25
C PHE A 242 -8.20 3.91 7.21
N LEU A 243 -8.85 4.33 8.30
CA LEU A 243 -9.05 5.75 8.59
C LEU A 243 -7.69 6.42 8.82
N ALA A 244 -7.62 7.73 8.61
CA ALA A 244 -6.46 8.51 9.01
C ALA A 244 -6.20 8.32 10.51
N GLN A 245 -4.96 7.99 10.86
CA GLN A 245 -4.57 7.58 12.21
C GLN A 245 -3.14 8.00 12.57
N THR A 246 -2.91 8.04 13.88
CA THR A 246 -1.59 8.33 14.47
C THR A 246 -0.67 7.11 14.42
N PRO A 247 0.64 7.24 14.73
CA PRO A 247 1.57 6.11 14.88
C PRO A 247 1.15 5.08 15.94
N ALA A 248 0.30 5.47 16.89
CA ALA A 248 -0.26 4.58 17.91
C ALA A 248 -1.55 3.86 17.47
N GLY A 249 -2.02 4.08 16.22
CA GLY A 249 -3.27 3.49 15.73
C GLY A 249 -4.53 4.14 16.31
N ILE A 250 -4.46 5.40 16.71
CA ILE A 250 -5.62 6.18 17.16
C ILE A 250 -6.14 6.98 15.97
N ALA A 251 -7.44 6.90 15.69
CA ALA A 251 -8.05 7.68 14.62
C ALA A 251 -7.80 9.18 14.80
N ASP A 252 -7.32 9.84 13.75
CA ASP A 252 -6.99 11.26 13.75
C ASP A 252 -7.32 11.85 12.37
N SER A 253 -8.46 12.50 12.27
CA SER A 253 -8.92 13.10 11.01
C SER A 253 -8.26 14.45 10.69
N ALA A 254 -7.47 15.02 11.60
CA ALA A 254 -6.88 16.33 11.44
C ALA A 254 -5.42 16.28 10.97
N GLY A 255 -4.64 15.34 11.49
CA GLY A 255 -3.20 15.21 11.18
C GLY A 255 -2.76 13.77 10.98
N GLY A 256 -3.69 12.80 10.96
CA GLY A 256 -3.40 11.39 10.79
C GLY A 256 -3.11 11.00 9.35
N MET A 257 -2.35 9.93 9.16
CA MET A 257 -2.05 9.35 7.86
C MET A 257 -3.06 8.27 7.50
N THR A 258 -3.57 8.29 6.26
CA THR A 258 -4.38 7.19 5.71
C THR A 258 -3.47 6.10 5.16
N GLU A 259 -3.58 4.87 5.70
CA GLU A 259 -2.87 3.70 5.18
C GLU A 259 -3.75 2.92 4.20
N ILE A 260 -3.17 2.51 3.07
CA ILE A 260 -3.82 1.65 2.09
C ILE A 260 -2.85 0.50 1.75
N ILE A 261 -3.29 -0.73 2.01
CA ILE A 261 -2.60 -1.94 1.59
C ILE A 261 -3.17 -2.36 0.25
N VAL A 262 -2.29 -2.67 -0.69
CA VAL A 262 -2.66 -3.18 -2.02
C VAL A 262 -1.61 -4.16 -2.53
N GLY A 263 -1.63 -5.38 -1.95
CA GLY A 263 -0.77 -6.51 -2.33
C GLY A 263 -1.44 -7.45 -3.32
N THR A 264 -2.08 -6.89 -4.34
CA THR A 264 -3.00 -7.62 -5.23
C THR A 264 -2.48 -7.75 -6.65
N GLY A 265 -1.15 -7.61 -6.86
CA GLY A 265 -0.53 -7.51 -8.18
C GLY A 265 -0.49 -8.79 -9.00
N GLY A 266 -0.49 -9.97 -8.35
CA GLY A 266 -0.41 -11.26 -9.05
C GLY A 266 0.03 -12.42 -8.17
N GLY A 267 0.52 -12.13 -6.95
CA GLY A 267 0.79 -13.12 -5.92
C GLY A 267 -0.48 -13.85 -5.47
N ASP A 268 -0.31 -14.98 -4.78
CA ASP A 268 -1.44 -15.79 -4.27
C ASP A 268 -2.31 -14.95 -3.33
N LEU A 269 -3.52 -14.63 -3.75
CA LEU A 269 -4.46 -13.84 -2.95
C LEU A 269 -4.80 -14.55 -1.63
N ARG A 270 -4.85 -13.77 -0.54
CA ARG A 270 -5.05 -14.29 0.82
C ARG A 270 -6.24 -13.60 1.48
N GLY A 271 -6.71 -14.19 2.56
CA GLY A 271 -7.79 -13.63 3.37
C GLY A 271 -7.25 -12.97 4.64
N TYR A 272 -8.17 -12.39 5.40
CA TYR A 272 -7.90 -11.67 6.62
C TYR A 272 -7.83 -12.59 7.84
N GLN A 273 -7.19 -12.11 8.89
CA GLN A 273 -7.24 -12.68 10.22
C GLN A 273 -8.66 -12.63 10.79
N ARG A 274 -8.92 -13.37 11.88
CA ARG A 274 -10.25 -13.40 12.52
C ARG A 274 -10.64 -12.07 13.17
N THR A 275 -9.66 -11.28 13.59
CA THR A 275 -9.87 -9.99 14.25
C THR A 275 -9.26 -8.91 13.39
N PHE A 276 -10.07 -7.92 13.04
CA PHE A 276 -9.59 -6.79 12.25
C PHE A 276 -8.94 -5.75 13.15
N GLN A 277 -7.97 -5.04 12.60
CA GLN A 277 -7.32 -3.93 13.28
C GLN A 277 -8.30 -2.77 13.50
N PRO A 278 -8.15 -2.01 14.59
CA PRO A 278 -8.85 -0.75 14.75
C PRO A 278 -8.62 0.16 13.54
N ASN A 279 -9.62 0.98 13.21
CA ASN A 279 -9.61 1.90 12.07
C ASN A 279 -9.60 1.25 10.67
N SER A 280 -9.57 -0.06 10.54
CA SER A 280 -9.75 -0.75 9.26
C SER A 280 -11.20 -0.60 8.80
N VAL A 281 -11.42 0.12 7.68
CA VAL A 281 -12.77 0.51 7.21
C VAL A 281 -13.18 -0.12 5.89
N MET A 282 -12.21 -0.57 5.08
CA MET A 282 -12.48 -1.28 3.83
C MET A 282 -11.54 -2.49 3.73
N ARG A 283 -12.08 -3.63 3.32
CA ARG A 283 -11.35 -4.88 3.13
C ARG A 283 -11.93 -5.63 1.94
N ILE A 284 -11.06 -5.96 0.97
CA ILE A 284 -11.42 -6.65 -0.26
C ILE A 284 -10.42 -7.79 -0.46
N GLN A 285 -10.91 -9.00 -0.63
CA GLN A 285 -10.10 -10.20 -0.83
C GLN A 285 -10.52 -10.94 -2.11
N GLY A 286 -9.61 -11.71 -2.68
CA GLY A 286 -9.90 -12.57 -3.82
C GLY A 286 -9.96 -11.85 -5.17
N HIS A 287 -9.46 -10.61 -5.25
CA HIS A 287 -9.40 -9.84 -6.49
C HIS A 287 -7.99 -9.36 -6.76
N TYR A 288 -7.45 -9.69 -7.93
CA TYR A 288 -6.28 -9.00 -8.48
C TYR A 288 -6.68 -7.60 -8.91
N GLY A 289 -5.82 -6.63 -8.62
CA GLY A 289 -6.14 -5.25 -8.92
C GLY A 289 -5.02 -4.28 -8.59
N VAL A 290 -5.31 -3.00 -8.82
CA VAL A 290 -4.35 -1.90 -8.62
C VAL A 290 -5.02 -0.73 -7.93
N LEU A 291 -4.23 0.08 -7.25
CA LEU A 291 -4.64 1.36 -6.71
C LEU A 291 -4.27 2.47 -7.69
N LYS A 292 -5.27 3.26 -8.10
CA LYS A 292 -5.08 4.51 -8.83
C LYS A 292 -5.26 5.67 -7.86
N LEU A 293 -4.25 6.53 -7.75
CA LEU A 293 -4.31 7.80 -7.04
C LEU A 293 -4.37 8.95 -8.05
N THR A 294 -5.29 9.87 -7.86
CA THR A 294 -5.36 11.14 -8.56
C THR A 294 -4.94 12.23 -7.59
N LEU A 295 -3.81 12.86 -7.87
CA LEU A 295 -3.07 13.75 -6.97
C LEU A 295 -3.23 15.20 -7.41
N GLY A 296 -4.11 15.95 -6.76
CA GLY A 296 -4.32 17.39 -6.99
C GLY A 296 -3.34 18.26 -6.20
N ALA A 297 -3.45 19.57 -6.33
CA ALA A 297 -2.52 20.52 -5.68
C ALA A 297 -2.63 20.54 -4.13
N ALA A 298 -3.75 20.13 -3.56
CA ALA A 298 -4.00 20.12 -2.12
C ALA A 298 -5.00 19.05 -1.69
N GLU A 299 -5.28 18.08 -2.55
CA GLU A 299 -6.22 17.00 -2.30
C GLU A 299 -5.83 15.77 -3.12
N TRP A 300 -6.34 14.61 -2.72
CA TRP A 300 -6.13 13.35 -3.41
C TRP A 300 -7.43 12.56 -3.50
N ARG A 301 -7.48 11.67 -4.47
CA ARG A 301 -8.52 10.63 -4.61
C ARG A 301 -7.85 9.31 -4.90
N SER A 302 -8.45 8.24 -4.39
CA SER A 302 -8.03 6.88 -4.69
C SER A 302 -9.19 6.05 -5.23
N ALA A 303 -8.85 5.09 -6.08
CA ALA A 303 -9.76 4.05 -6.55
C ALA A 303 -9.02 2.71 -6.59
N PHE A 304 -9.58 1.68 -5.98
CA PHE A 304 -9.14 0.30 -6.17
C PHE A 304 -9.90 -0.30 -7.34
N LEU A 305 -9.16 -0.68 -8.38
CA LEU A 305 -9.67 -1.23 -9.63
C LEU A 305 -9.24 -2.70 -9.74
N ASP A 306 -10.19 -3.62 -9.92
CA ASP A 306 -9.85 -4.99 -10.22
C ASP A 306 -9.58 -5.21 -11.72
N VAL A 307 -9.02 -6.37 -12.05
CA VAL A 307 -8.67 -6.74 -13.43
C VAL A 307 -9.88 -6.91 -14.35
N ASP A 308 -11.08 -7.01 -13.79
CA ASP A 308 -12.35 -7.08 -14.53
C ASP A 308 -12.95 -5.67 -14.78
N GLY A 309 -12.29 -4.63 -14.30
CA GLY A 309 -12.68 -3.23 -14.47
C GLY A 309 -13.71 -2.71 -13.44
N HIS A 310 -13.92 -3.45 -12.34
CA HIS A 310 -14.79 -2.98 -11.27
C HIS A 310 -14.02 -2.05 -10.33
N VAL A 311 -14.68 -0.99 -9.89
CA VAL A 311 -14.20 -0.11 -8.82
C VAL A 311 -14.80 -0.58 -7.51
N TRP A 312 -13.97 -1.13 -6.63
CA TRP A 312 -14.41 -1.71 -5.35
C TRP A 312 -14.37 -0.73 -4.20
N ASP A 313 -13.46 0.20 -4.22
CA ASP A 313 -13.33 1.24 -3.21
C ASP A 313 -12.94 2.57 -3.84
N GLN A 314 -13.52 3.64 -3.34
CA GLN A 314 -13.12 5.01 -3.69
C GLN A 314 -13.12 5.87 -2.44
N THR A 315 -12.08 6.67 -2.28
CA THR A 315 -11.98 7.65 -1.20
C THR A 315 -11.15 8.85 -1.63
N GLY A 316 -11.02 9.83 -0.75
CA GLY A 316 -10.19 10.99 -0.99
C GLY A 316 -10.12 11.87 0.26
N GLY A 317 -9.19 12.81 0.25
CA GLY A 317 -8.98 13.76 1.32
C GLY A 317 -8.26 15.00 0.86
N ALA A 318 -8.24 16.01 1.73
CA ALA A 318 -7.36 17.14 1.59
C ALA A 318 -6.01 16.82 2.21
N CYS A 319 -4.94 17.45 1.71
CA CYS A 319 -3.64 17.44 2.37
C CYS A 319 -3.66 18.39 3.57
N HIS A 320 -2.99 18.05 4.65
CA HIS A 320 -2.91 18.82 5.87
C HIS A 320 -1.58 19.57 6.06
#